data_1ce34777fa4e7166c7b875557d8553fe
#
_entry.id   1ce34777fa4e7166c7b875557d8553fe
#
_cell.length_a   1.000
_cell.length_b   1.000
_cell.length_c   1.000
_cell.angle_alpha   90.00
_cell.angle_beta   90.00
_cell.angle_gamma   90.00
#
_symmetry.space_group_name_H-M   'P 1'
#
loop_
_entity.id
_entity.type
_entity.pdbx_description
1 polymer ?
#
loop_
_entity_poly.entity_id
_entity_poly.type
_entity_poly.pdbx_seq_one_letter_code
_entity_poly.pdbx_strand_id
1 'polypeptide(L)'
;EASDAAIKRMAESGQDYKIELIKGLEDQTISFYRQGDFVDLCRGPHLASTKKITAFKLLSVAGAYWRGKETNPMLQRIYGTAFTNKKELRVHLKLLEEAKKRDHRKVGTALDLYSFHEEGGPGLVFWHPKGARIRNIIETFWREEHYKRGYEIVYSPHIAKIDLWKTSGHLDFYEESMFSPIEVDGQEYILKPMNCPFAILMFQTTVRSYRDLPQRWGELGTVYRYERSGVLHGL
;
A
#
# COMPACT_ATOMS: atom_id res chain seq x y z
N GLU A 1 33.70 1.27 -4.38
CA GLU A 1 34.59 0.84 -3.29
C GLU A 1 34.16 -0.56 -2.81
N ALA A 2 35.10 -1.37 -2.30
CA ALA A 2 34.74 -2.61 -1.63
C ALA A 2 33.93 -2.32 -0.36
N SER A 3 33.03 -3.25 0.04
CA SER A 3 32.12 -3.07 1.17
C SER A 3 32.85 -2.67 2.47
N ASP A 4 33.95 -3.32 2.80
CA ASP A 4 34.74 -3.02 4.03
C ASP A 4 35.36 -1.61 4.00
N ALA A 5 35.86 -1.16 2.85
CA ALA A 5 36.38 0.20 2.67
C ALA A 5 35.27 1.25 2.80
N ALA A 6 34.09 0.96 2.25
CA ALA A 6 32.91 1.80 2.36
C ALA A 6 32.43 1.94 3.80
N ILE A 7 32.39 0.84 4.56
CA ILE A 7 32.04 0.82 5.99
C ILE A 7 33.02 1.69 6.78
N LYS A 8 34.35 1.51 6.57
CA LYS A 8 35.36 2.31 7.25
C LYS A 8 35.18 3.81 6.98
N ARG A 9 34.96 4.18 5.74
CA ARG A 9 34.72 5.57 5.33
C ARG A 9 33.49 6.17 6.01
N MET A 10 32.40 5.41 6.09
CA MET A 10 31.16 5.85 6.77
C MET A 10 31.36 6.00 8.27
N ALA A 11 32.15 5.12 8.90
CA ALA A 11 32.50 5.21 10.31
C ALA A 11 33.31 6.48 10.62
N GLU A 12 34.31 6.79 9.81
CA GLU A 12 35.10 8.02 9.92
C GLU A 12 34.25 9.30 9.80
N SER A 13 33.12 9.20 9.09
CA SER A 13 32.17 10.30 8.90
C SER A 13 31.00 10.29 9.89
N GLY A 14 30.96 9.36 10.87
CA GLY A 14 29.87 9.25 11.84
C GLY A 14 28.51 8.88 11.25
N GLN A 15 28.47 8.11 10.17
CA GLN A 15 27.27 7.77 9.42
C GLN A 15 26.76 6.35 9.74
N ASP A 16 26.37 6.12 10.99
CA ASP A 16 26.00 4.80 11.51
C ASP A 16 24.86 4.13 10.72
N TYR A 17 23.83 4.88 10.34
CA TYR A 17 22.73 4.36 9.53
C TYR A 17 23.18 3.85 8.16
N LYS A 18 24.18 4.50 7.56
CA LYS A 18 24.74 4.08 6.28
C LYS A 18 25.57 2.82 6.41
N ILE A 19 26.28 2.66 7.53
CA ILE A 19 27.00 1.42 7.85
C ILE A 19 26.01 0.25 7.94
N GLU A 20 24.89 0.45 8.64
CA GLU A 20 23.83 -0.56 8.73
C GLU A 20 23.22 -0.89 7.37
N LEU A 21 23.02 0.10 6.49
CA LEU A 21 22.56 -0.13 5.12
C LEU A 21 23.56 -0.97 4.32
N ILE A 22 24.86 -0.63 4.36
CA ILE A 22 25.89 -1.34 3.61
C ILE A 22 25.99 -2.81 4.08
N LYS A 23 25.92 -3.05 5.38
CA LYS A 23 25.92 -4.43 5.95
C LYS A 23 24.72 -5.27 5.51
N GLY A 24 23.62 -4.64 5.17
CA GLY A 24 22.41 -5.31 4.66
C GLY A 24 22.40 -5.53 3.14
N LEU A 25 23.41 -5.08 2.41
CA LEU A 25 23.55 -5.30 0.98
C LEU A 25 24.36 -6.57 0.70
N GLU A 26 23.90 -7.37 -0.25
CA GLU A 26 24.64 -8.55 -0.74
C GLU A 26 25.79 -8.16 -1.71
N ASP A 27 25.81 -6.93 -2.15
CA ASP A 27 26.78 -6.41 -3.12
C ASP A 27 28.18 -6.27 -2.50
N GLN A 28 29.19 -6.84 -3.15
CA GLN A 28 30.59 -6.68 -2.74
C GLN A 28 31.16 -5.31 -3.06
N THR A 29 30.50 -4.55 -3.94
CA THR A 29 30.95 -3.23 -4.39
C THR A 29 29.90 -2.18 -4.11
N ILE A 30 30.27 -1.18 -3.34
CA ILE A 30 29.41 -0.05 -2.95
C ILE A 30 29.74 1.17 -3.79
N SER A 31 28.74 1.81 -4.38
CA SER A 31 28.91 3.01 -5.18
C SER A 31 28.64 4.28 -4.37
N PHE A 32 29.49 5.28 -4.58
CA PHE A 32 29.34 6.62 -4.01
C PHE A 32 29.17 7.64 -5.13
N TYR A 33 28.37 8.63 -4.88
CA TYR A 33 28.24 9.80 -5.73
C TYR A 33 28.80 11.04 -5.03
N ARG A 34 29.62 11.80 -5.76
CA ARG A 34 30.24 13.03 -5.26
C ARG A 34 29.67 14.24 -6.00
N GLN A 35 29.33 15.26 -5.25
CA GLN A 35 28.90 16.55 -5.77
C GLN A 35 29.58 17.69 -4.97
N GLY A 36 30.68 18.23 -5.50
CA GLY A 36 31.54 19.11 -4.73
C GLY A 36 32.09 18.37 -3.51
N ASP A 37 31.88 18.93 -2.33
CA ASP A 37 32.29 18.32 -1.04
C ASP A 37 31.27 17.31 -0.50
N PHE A 38 30.08 17.28 -1.04
CA PHE A 38 29.05 16.31 -0.64
C PHE A 38 29.29 14.96 -1.30
N VAL A 39 29.38 13.92 -0.45
CA VAL A 39 29.55 12.53 -0.89
C VAL A 39 28.57 11.64 -0.18
N ASP A 40 27.83 10.83 -0.93
CA ASP A 40 26.85 9.89 -0.36
C ASP A 40 26.75 8.60 -1.15
N LEU A 41 26.18 7.56 -0.48
CA LEU A 41 25.82 6.30 -1.11
C LEU A 41 24.76 6.55 -2.20
N CYS A 42 25.02 6.12 -3.42
CA CYS A 42 24.03 6.20 -4.48
C CYS A 42 24.33 5.24 -5.63
N ARG A 43 23.28 4.57 -6.12
CA ARG A 43 23.34 3.67 -7.26
C ARG A 43 23.22 4.39 -8.62
N GLY A 44 22.73 5.64 -8.61
CA GLY A 44 22.36 6.30 -9.85
C GLY A 44 20.96 5.90 -10.36
N PRO A 45 20.58 6.34 -11.57
CA PRO A 45 21.34 7.25 -12.42
C PRO A 45 21.43 8.67 -11.86
N HIS A 46 22.41 9.46 -12.34
CA HIS A 46 22.65 10.82 -11.88
C HIS A 46 22.62 11.81 -13.05
N LEU A 47 22.21 13.05 -12.76
CA LEU A 47 22.38 14.14 -13.69
C LEU A 47 23.85 14.56 -13.73
N ALA A 48 24.33 14.92 -14.91
CA ALA A 48 25.71 15.40 -15.09
C ALA A 48 25.98 16.73 -14.34
N SER A 49 24.94 17.51 -14.05
CA SER A 49 25.03 18.76 -13.29
C SER A 49 23.69 19.15 -12.69
N THR A 50 23.70 19.63 -11.45
CA THR A 50 22.53 20.22 -10.77
C THR A 50 22.03 21.50 -11.43
N LYS A 51 22.84 22.15 -12.27
CA LYS A 51 22.41 23.30 -13.09
C LYS A 51 21.21 22.98 -14.00
N LYS A 52 21.00 21.69 -14.32
CA LYS A 52 19.85 21.23 -15.10
C LYS A 52 18.54 21.21 -14.29
N ILE A 53 18.61 21.26 -12.96
CA ILE A 53 17.45 21.31 -12.08
C ILE A 53 17.03 22.76 -11.92
N THR A 54 16.24 23.27 -12.85
CA THR A 54 15.82 24.68 -12.90
C THR A 54 14.54 24.96 -12.11
N ALA A 55 13.77 23.94 -11.80
CA ALA A 55 12.49 24.04 -11.12
C ALA A 55 12.34 22.92 -10.10
N PHE A 56 12.41 23.26 -8.81
CA PHE A 56 12.18 22.34 -7.71
C PHE A 56 11.43 23.02 -6.58
N LYS A 57 10.80 22.23 -5.73
CA LYS A 57 10.10 22.67 -4.53
C LYS A 57 10.21 21.63 -3.43
N LEU A 58 10.60 22.07 -2.22
CA LEU A 58 10.42 21.27 -1.02
C LEU A 58 8.96 21.36 -0.60
N LEU A 59 8.32 20.24 -0.34
CA LEU A 59 6.88 20.13 -0.12
C LEU A 59 6.53 20.02 1.37
N SER A 60 7.17 19.08 2.07
CA SER A 60 6.87 18.81 3.47
C SER A 60 8.02 18.10 4.17
N VAL A 61 7.94 18.09 5.51
CA VAL A 61 8.79 17.28 6.38
C VAL A 61 7.86 16.38 7.20
N ALA A 62 8.23 15.11 7.35
CA ALA A 62 7.50 14.16 8.20
C ALA A 62 8.48 13.32 9.02
N GLY A 63 8.06 12.87 10.20
CA GLY A 63 8.75 11.83 10.94
C GLY A 63 8.70 10.49 10.19
N ALA A 64 9.78 9.73 10.25
CA ALA A 64 9.84 8.39 9.69
C ALA A 64 10.75 7.53 10.56
N TYR A 65 10.21 6.45 11.12
CA TYR A 65 11.02 5.50 11.87
C TYR A 65 12.02 4.80 10.97
N TRP A 66 13.25 4.64 11.47
CA TRP A 66 14.29 3.92 10.75
C TRP A 66 13.81 2.52 10.37
N ARG A 67 13.93 2.16 9.09
CA ARG A 67 13.42 0.89 8.52
C ARG A 67 11.93 0.61 8.78
N GLY A 68 11.14 1.64 9.03
CA GLY A 68 9.69 1.52 9.24
C GLY A 68 9.28 0.83 10.54
N LYS A 69 10.19 0.61 11.49
CA LYS A 69 9.91 0.01 12.79
C LYS A 69 9.76 1.08 13.86
N GLU A 70 8.63 1.12 14.55
CA GLU A 70 8.32 2.11 15.59
C GLU A 70 9.27 2.07 16.79
N THR A 71 9.92 0.92 17.02
CA THR A 71 10.95 0.74 18.06
C THR A 71 12.29 1.37 17.70
N ASN A 72 12.49 1.75 16.43
CA ASN A 72 13.72 2.38 15.96
C ASN A 72 13.65 3.90 16.08
N PRO A 73 14.80 4.60 16.04
CA PRO A 73 14.84 6.06 16.08
C PRO A 73 13.99 6.70 14.98
N MET A 74 13.31 7.79 15.36
CA MET A 74 12.54 8.59 14.42
C MET A 74 13.47 9.57 13.71
N LEU A 75 13.50 9.48 12.38
CA LEU A 75 14.23 10.37 11.49
C LEU A 75 13.27 11.38 10.87
N GLN A 76 13.82 12.44 10.28
CA GLN A 76 13.08 13.42 9.49
C GLN A 76 13.19 13.06 7.99
N ARG A 77 12.04 12.92 7.33
CA ARG A 77 11.96 12.70 5.89
C ARG A 77 11.50 13.99 5.22
N ILE A 78 12.33 14.52 4.35
CA ILE A 78 12.03 15.72 3.57
C ILE A 78 11.50 15.28 2.21
N TYR A 79 10.30 15.74 1.85
CA TYR A 79 9.67 15.51 0.56
C TYR A 79 9.88 16.71 -0.36
N GLY A 80 10.20 16.43 -1.60
CA GLY A 80 10.37 17.44 -2.62
C GLY A 80 10.02 16.93 -4.00
N THR A 81 9.90 17.84 -4.95
CA THR A 81 9.67 17.53 -6.36
C THR A 81 10.51 18.42 -7.25
N ALA A 82 10.86 17.95 -8.45
CA ALA A 82 11.59 18.69 -9.45
C ALA A 82 11.02 18.44 -10.84
N PHE A 83 11.07 19.47 -11.70
CA PHE A 83 10.57 19.44 -13.08
C PHE A 83 11.60 20.06 -14.01
N THR A 84 11.45 19.81 -15.31
CA THR A 84 12.33 20.34 -16.35
C THR A 84 12.22 21.86 -16.48
N ASN A 85 11.05 22.43 -16.13
CA ASN A 85 10.79 23.86 -16.18
C ASN A 85 9.79 24.34 -15.12
N LYS A 86 9.80 25.65 -14.86
CA LYS A 86 8.93 26.27 -13.86
C LYS A 86 7.42 26.18 -14.18
N LYS A 87 7.05 26.06 -15.47
CA LYS A 87 5.64 25.94 -15.88
C LYS A 87 5.07 24.60 -15.44
N GLU A 88 5.78 23.50 -15.69
CA GLU A 88 5.38 22.16 -15.25
C GLU A 88 5.31 22.07 -13.73
N LEU A 89 6.33 22.59 -13.02
CA LEU A 89 6.30 22.65 -11.56
C LEU A 89 5.04 23.40 -11.05
N ARG A 90 4.69 24.54 -11.64
CA ARG A 90 3.50 25.30 -11.24
C ARG A 90 2.21 24.52 -11.47
N VAL A 91 2.10 23.81 -12.61
CA VAL A 91 0.94 22.96 -12.91
C VAL A 91 0.84 21.85 -11.87
N HIS A 92 1.94 21.19 -11.57
CA HIS A 92 1.98 20.12 -10.55
C HIS A 92 1.57 20.62 -9.15
N LEU A 93 2.12 21.74 -8.71
CA LEU A 93 1.76 22.32 -7.41
C LEU A 93 0.27 22.69 -7.34
N LYS A 94 -0.28 23.24 -8.43
CA LYS A 94 -1.72 23.51 -8.51
C LYS A 94 -2.55 22.22 -8.43
N LEU A 95 -2.12 21.16 -9.10
CA LEU A 95 -2.79 19.84 -8.99
C LEU A 95 -2.77 19.30 -7.57
N LEU A 96 -1.65 19.44 -6.85
CA LEU A 96 -1.56 19.04 -5.44
C LEU A 96 -2.50 19.84 -4.54
N GLU A 97 -2.64 21.15 -4.78
CA GLU A 97 -3.59 21.99 -4.05
C GLU A 97 -5.04 21.59 -4.33
N GLU A 98 -5.38 21.34 -5.60
CA GLU A 98 -6.71 20.88 -5.99
C GLU A 98 -7.01 19.48 -5.42
N ALA A 99 -6.02 18.57 -5.39
CA ALA A 99 -6.18 17.26 -4.77
C ALA A 99 -6.51 17.36 -3.27
N LYS A 100 -5.86 18.29 -2.54
CA LYS A 100 -6.18 18.55 -1.12
C LYS A 100 -7.61 19.05 -0.90
N LYS A 101 -8.13 19.88 -1.82
CA LYS A 101 -9.52 20.37 -1.76
C LYS A 101 -10.53 19.25 -2.05
N ARG A 102 -10.17 18.31 -2.91
CA ARG A 102 -10.98 17.16 -3.34
C ARG A 102 -10.73 15.91 -2.50
N ASP A 103 -10.06 16.03 -1.36
CA ASP A 103 -9.87 14.90 -0.43
C ASP A 103 -11.24 14.30 -0.09
N HIS A 104 -11.46 13.05 -0.46
CA HIS A 104 -12.72 12.33 -0.29
C HIS A 104 -13.18 12.33 1.19
N ARG A 105 -12.27 12.32 2.15
CA ARG A 105 -12.59 12.37 3.58
C ARG A 105 -13.28 13.68 3.97
N LYS A 106 -12.85 14.80 3.38
CA LYS A 106 -13.47 16.12 3.57
C LYS A 106 -14.77 16.25 2.80
N VAL A 107 -14.73 15.92 1.51
CA VAL A 107 -15.88 16.06 0.61
C VAL A 107 -16.98 15.07 1.00
N GLY A 108 -16.64 13.82 1.31
CA GLY A 108 -17.60 12.80 1.69
C GLY A 108 -18.34 13.14 2.98
N THR A 109 -17.62 13.61 3.99
CA THR A 109 -18.23 14.06 5.26
C THR A 109 -19.09 15.31 5.04
N ALA A 110 -18.60 16.31 4.29
CA ALA A 110 -19.34 17.54 4.02
C ALA A 110 -20.63 17.30 3.22
N LEU A 111 -20.66 16.29 2.35
CA LEU A 111 -21.83 15.89 1.56
C LEU A 111 -22.73 14.86 2.28
N ASP A 112 -22.37 14.46 3.50
CA ASP A 112 -23.12 13.46 4.27
C ASP A 112 -23.19 12.11 3.53
N LEU A 113 -22.06 11.66 2.98
CA LEU A 113 -21.98 10.39 2.25
C LEU A 113 -21.65 9.23 3.19
N TYR A 114 -20.85 9.46 4.21
CA TYR A 114 -20.42 8.46 5.19
C TYR A 114 -19.87 9.11 6.45
N SER A 115 -19.70 8.31 7.48
CA SER A 115 -19.06 8.68 8.73
C SER A 115 -18.12 7.60 9.25
N PHE A 116 -17.29 7.99 10.20
CA PHE A 116 -16.49 7.10 11.02
C PHE A 116 -16.89 7.31 12.47
N HIS A 117 -17.01 6.24 13.23
CA HIS A 117 -17.39 6.26 14.64
C HIS A 117 -16.33 5.53 15.45
N GLU A 118 -15.91 6.13 16.56
CA GLU A 118 -14.91 5.55 17.44
C GLU A 118 -15.41 4.23 18.03
N GLU A 119 -16.67 4.17 18.38
CA GLU A 119 -17.35 2.97 18.90
C GLU A 119 -17.41 1.82 17.88
N GLY A 120 -17.40 2.14 16.59
CA GLY A 120 -17.36 1.15 15.51
C GLY A 120 -15.97 0.62 15.23
N GLY A 121 -14.95 1.37 15.63
CA GLY A 121 -13.55 1.07 15.39
C GLY A 121 -12.91 1.89 14.26
N PRO A 122 -11.60 2.11 14.30
CA PRO A 122 -10.88 2.94 13.34
C PRO A 122 -10.90 2.33 11.93
N GLY A 123 -11.14 3.19 10.93
CA GLY A 123 -11.14 2.79 9.52
C GLY A 123 -12.39 2.06 9.02
N LEU A 124 -13.38 1.83 9.87
CA LEU A 124 -14.65 1.24 9.46
C LEU A 124 -15.63 2.32 8.99
N VAL A 125 -16.04 2.23 7.73
CA VAL A 125 -16.86 3.23 7.04
C VAL A 125 -18.35 2.92 7.19
N PHE A 126 -19.11 3.87 7.72
CA PHE A 126 -20.56 3.80 7.81
C PHE A 126 -21.18 4.60 6.66
N TRP A 127 -21.74 3.92 5.68
CA TRP A 127 -22.32 4.57 4.50
C TRP A 127 -23.70 5.13 4.81
N HIS A 128 -23.85 6.45 4.66
CA HIS A 128 -25.14 7.13 4.78
C HIS A 128 -26.00 6.94 3.53
N PRO A 129 -27.30 7.27 3.57
CA PRO A 129 -28.22 7.01 2.43
C PRO A 129 -27.75 7.57 1.10
N LYS A 130 -27.14 8.77 1.09
CA LYS A 130 -26.60 9.37 -0.14
C LYS A 130 -25.39 8.60 -0.66
N GLY A 131 -24.44 8.26 0.22
CA GLY A 131 -23.26 7.48 -0.12
C GLY A 131 -23.60 6.06 -0.55
N ALA A 132 -24.51 5.41 0.15
CA ALA A 132 -25.01 4.08 -0.20
C ALA A 132 -25.67 4.07 -1.59
N ARG A 133 -26.40 5.14 -1.95
CA ARG A 133 -26.97 5.28 -3.30
C ARG A 133 -25.91 5.40 -4.38
N ILE A 134 -24.89 6.21 -4.17
CA ILE A 134 -23.76 6.35 -5.11
C ILE A 134 -23.04 5.00 -5.25
N ARG A 135 -22.75 4.35 -4.14
CA ARG A 135 -22.13 3.02 -4.12
C ARG A 135 -22.95 2.01 -4.91
N ASN A 136 -24.26 1.94 -4.70
CA ASN A 136 -25.15 1.02 -5.43
C ASN A 136 -25.17 1.30 -6.95
N ILE A 137 -25.12 2.57 -7.38
CA ILE A 137 -25.03 2.92 -8.80
C ILE A 137 -23.74 2.39 -9.41
N ILE A 138 -22.60 2.59 -8.73
CA ILE A 138 -21.30 2.11 -9.19
C ILE A 138 -21.26 0.56 -9.22
N GLU A 139 -21.75 -0.10 -8.18
CA GLU A 139 -21.82 -1.56 -8.10
C GLU A 139 -22.73 -2.15 -9.18
N THR A 140 -23.86 -1.49 -9.49
CA THR A 140 -24.76 -1.92 -10.56
C THR A 140 -24.07 -1.81 -11.92
N PHE A 141 -23.46 -0.67 -12.22
CA PHE A 141 -22.67 -0.48 -13.43
C PHE A 141 -21.56 -1.55 -13.55
N TRP A 142 -20.84 -1.82 -12.47
CA TRP A 142 -19.78 -2.82 -12.44
C TRP A 142 -20.31 -4.23 -12.76
N ARG A 143 -21.43 -4.66 -12.15
CA ARG A 143 -22.05 -5.97 -12.41
C ARG A 143 -22.50 -6.10 -13.87
N GLU A 144 -23.18 -5.09 -14.39
CA GLU A 144 -23.64 -5.07 -15.78
C GLU A 144 -22.49 -5.19 -16.77
N GLU A 145 -21.40 -4.46 -16.53
CA GLU A 145 -20.21 -4.49 -17.38
C GLU A 145 -19.48 -5.85 -17.32
N HIS A 146 -19.52 -6.51 -16.18
CA HIS A 146 -18.98 -7.87 -16.04
C HIS A 146 -19.83 -8.89 -16.81
N TYR A 147 -21.13 -8.89 -16.65
CA TYR A 147 -22.04 -9.79 -17.39
C TYR A 147 -21.91 -9.59 -18.91
N LYS A 148 -21.85 -8.36 -19.39
CA LYS A 148 -21.63 -8.06 -20.82
C LYS A 148 -20.32 -8.65 -21.37
N ARG A 149 -19.34 -8.88 -20.50
CA ARG A 149 -18.03 -9.45 -20.87
C ARG A 149 -17.90 -10.93 -20.56
N GLY A 150 -19.00 -11.59 -20.23
CA GLY A 150 -19.05 -13.03 -19.94
C GLY A 150 -18.46 -13.43 -18.60
N TYR A 151 -18.48 -12.52 -17.61
CA TYR A 151 -18.18 -12.85 -16.23
C TYR A 151 -19.46 -13.22 -15.48
N GLU A 152 -19.36 -14.21 -14.61
CA GLU A 152 -20.38 -14.53 -13.61
C GLU A 152 -20.03 -13.92 -12.26
N ILE A 153 -21.05 -13.43 -11.53
CA ILE A 153 -20.85 -12.84 -10.21
C ILE A 153 -21.00 -13.92 -9.14
N VAL A 154 -20.00 -13.98 -8.28
CA VAL A 154 -19.99 -14.91 -7.14
C VAL A 154 -19.92 -14.15 -5.81
N TYR A 155 -20.29 -14.82 -4.74
CA TYR A 155 -20.21 -14.32 -3.37
C TYR A 155 -19.59 -15.37 -2.47
N SER A 156 -18.67 -14.96 -1.61
CA SER A 156 -18.03 -15.84 -0.64
C SER A 156 -18.32 -15.41 0.80
N PRO A 157 -18.25 -16.33 1.77
CA PRO A 157 -18.42 -16.00 3.19
C PRO A 157 -17.40 -14.95 3.67
N HIS A 158 -17.71 -14.27 4.78
CA HIS A 158 -16.82 -13.28 5.40
C HIS A 158 -15.80 -13.91 6.37
N ILE A 159 -16.09 -15.09 6.86
CA ILE A 159 -15.23 -15.84 7.79
C ILE A 159 -14.98 -17.25 7.27
N ALA A 160 -13.85 -17.84 7.64
CA ALA A 160 -13.54 -19.26 7.38
C ALA A 160 -12.68 -19.82 8.50
N LYS A 161 -12.59 -21.17 8.55
CA LYS A 161 -11.64 -21.85 9.42
C LYS A 161 -10.22 -21.42 9.09
N ILE A 162 -9.39 -21.26 10.11
CA ILE A 162 -8.00 -20.84 9.96
C ILE A 162 -7.18 -21.77 9.06
N ASP A 163 -7.55 -23.05 8.99
CA ASP A 163 -6.84 -24.04 8.17
C ASP A 163 -6.85 -23.72 6.67
N LEU A 164 -7.88 -23.02 6.17
CA LEU A 164 -7.90 -22.54 4.81
C LEU A 164 -6.72 -21.60 4.53
N TRP A 165 -6.39 -20.76 5.48
CA TRP A 165 -5.31 -19.77 5.38
C TRP A 165 -3.93 -20.38 5.60
N LYS A 166 -3.83 -21.45 6.41
CA LYS A 166 -2.63 -22.28 6.52
C LYS A 166 -2.35 -22.97 5.18
N THR A 167 -3.35 -23.67 4.64
CA THR A 167 -3.23 -24.39 3.36
C THR A 167 -2.85 -23.48 2.19
N SER A 168 -3.36 -22.27 2.18
CA SER A 168 -3.10 -21.29 1.11
C SER A 168 -1.82 -20.46 1.34
N GLY A 169 -1.08 -20.67 2.45
CA GLY A 169 0.15 -19.95 2.80
C GLY A 169 -0.04 -18.51 3.24
N HIS A 170 -1.27 -18.03 3.41
CA HIS A 170 -1.52 -16.64 3.79
C HIS A 170 -1.07 -16.31 5.21
N LEU A 171 -1.12 -17.27 6.13
CA LEU A 171 -0.62 -17.06 7.49
C LEU A 171 0.89 -16.80 7.54
N ASP A 172 1.66 -17.45 6.68
CA ASP A 172 3.13 -17.31 6.67
C ASP A 172 3.58 -15.92 6.21
N PHE A 173 2.78 -15.25 5.36
CA PHE A 173 3.17 -13.97 4.73
C PHE A 173 2.38 -12.77 5.23
N TYR A 174 1.19 -12.95 5.80
CA TYR A 174 0.24 -11.87 6.10
C TYR A 174 -0.30 -11.90 7.53
N GLU A 175 0.26 -12.70 8.43
CA GLU A 175 -0.21 -12.85 9.81
C GLU A 175 -0.35 -11.48 10.52
N GLU A 176 0.66 -10.61 10.38
CA GLU A 176 0.65 -9.26 10.98
C GLU A 176 -0.50 -8.35 10.49
N SER A 177 -1.09 -8.66 9.33
CA SER A 177 -2.18 -7.90 8.72
C SER A 177 -3.54 -8.59 8.88
N MET A 178 -3.62 -9.67 9.63
CA MET A 178 -4.86 -10.42 9.86
C MET A 178 -5.42 -10.10 11.25
N PHE A 179 -6.74 -10.11 11.36
CA PHE A 179 -7.40 -10.08 12.66
C PHE A 179 -7.13 -11.37 13.43
N SER A 180 -7.09 -11.29 14.76
CA SER A 180 -6.90 -12.46 15.60
C SER A 180 -8.00 -13.50 15.35
N PRO A 181 -7.70 -14.80 15.39
CA PRO A 181 -8.71 -15.86 15.27
C PRO A 181 -9.78 -15.76 16.36
N ILE A 182 -10.98 -16.19 16.02
CA ILE A 182 -12.14 -16.32 16.90
C ILE A 182 -12.37 -17.81 17.14
N GLU A 183 -12.30 -18.25 18.38
CA GLU A 183 -12.58 -19.64 18.74
C GLU A 183 -14.11 -19.86 18.87
N VAL A 184 -14.59 -20.87 18.16
CA VAL A 184 -16.00 -21.32 18.23
C VAL A 184 -16.00 -22.85 18.29
N ASP A 185 -16.53 -23.42 19.36
CA ASP A 185 -16.62 -24.88 19.57
C ASP A 185 -15.33 -25.64 19.38
N GLY A 186 -14.18 -25.08 19.86
CA GLY A 186 -12.85 -25.66 19.73
C GLY A 186 -12.26 -25.57 18.32
N GLN A 187 -12.85 -24.75 17.44
CA GLN A 187 -12.35 -24.48 16.11
C GLN A 187 -12.05 -22.98 15.93
N GLU A 188 -10.93 -22.68 15.32
CA GLU A 188 -10.54 -21.30 15.05
C GLU A 188 -11.07 -20.83 13.69
N TYR A 189 -11.72 -19.68 13.71
CA TYR A 189 -12.21 -18.96 12.53
C TYR A 189 -11.53 -17.61 12.44
N ILE A 190 -11.39 -17.11 11.22
CA ILE A 190 -10.81 -15.78 10.99
C ILE A 190 -11.60 -15.01 9.92
N LEU A 191 -11.63 -13.68 10.07
CA LEU A 191 -12.15 -12.79 9.05
C LEU A 191 -11.24 -12.87 7.80
N LYS A 192 -11.84 -13.00 6.63
CA LYS A 192 -11.08 -13.18 5.38
C LYS A 192 -10.21 -11.96 5.04
N PRO A 193 -8.89 -12.10 4.91
CA PRO A 193 -8.01 -11.03 4.44
C PRO A 193 -7.97 -10.93 2.91
N MET A 194 -8.40 -11.98 2.21
CA MET A 194 -8.44 -12.09 0.74
C MET A 194 -9.59 -12.99 0.29
N ASN A 195 -10.00 -12.86 -0.99
CA ASN A 195 -11.06 -13.67 -1.59
C ASN A 195 -10.54 -14.91 -2.33
N CYS A 196 -9.26 -14.93 -2.71
CA CYS A 196 -8.68 -15.96 -3.59
C CYS A 196 -8.90 -17.41 -3.12
N PRO A 197 -8.66 -17.78 -1.83
CA PRO A 197 -8.87 -19.14 -1.38
C PRO A 197 -10.32 -19.63 -1.51
N PHE A 198 -11.30 -18.74 -1.32
CA PHE A 198 -12.71 -19.08 -1.52
C PHE A 198 -13.05 -19.35 -2.97
N ALA A 199 -12.48 -18.57 -3.91
CA ALA A 199 -12.66 -18.83 -5.34
C ALA A 199 -12.09 -20.21 -5.73
N ILE A 200 -10.97 -20.62 -5.13
CA ILE A 200 -10.40 -21.95 -5.33
C ILE A 200 -11.32 -23.04 -4.80
N LEU A 201 -11.88 -22.87 -3.60
CA LEU A 201 -12.85 -23.81 -3.05
C LEU A 201 -14.09 -23.95 -3.96
N MET A 202 -14.63 -22.83 -4.44
CA MET A 202 -15.73 -22.84 -5.41
C MET A 202 -15.33 -23.55 -6.71
N PHE A 203 -14.11 -23.33 -7.20
CA PHE A 203 -13.61 -24.02 -8.38
C PHE A 203 -13.52 -25.52 -8.19
N GLN A 204 -13.16 -25.99 -7.01
CA GLN A 204 -13.02 -27.41 -6.65
C GLN A 204 -14.36 -28.14 -6.46
N THR A 205 -15.50 -27.45 -6.35
CA THR A 205 -16.82 -28.09 -6.13
C THR A 205 -17.25 -29.01 -7.28
N THR A 206 -16.67 -28.85 -8.47
CA THR A 206 -17.01 -29.61 -9.66
C THR A 206 -15.74 -30.03 -10.40
N VAL A 207 -15.69 -31.27 -10.86
CA VAL A 207 -14.63 -31.74 -11.76
C VAL A 207 -14.77 -31.02 -13.09
N ARG A 208 -13.70 -30.34 -13.51
CA ARG A 208 -13.67 -29.54 -14.75
C ARG A 208 -12.67 -30.10 -15.74
N SER A 209 -13.03 -30.01 -17.00
CA SER A 209 -12.15 -30.29 -18.15
C SER A 209 -11.45 -28.99 -18.57
N TYR A 210 -10.35 -29.10 -19.31
CA TYR A 210 -9.72 -27.95 -19.96
C TYR A 210 -10.68 -27.20 -20.91
N ARG A 211 -11.74 -27.84 -21.37
CA ARG A 211 -12.78 -27.25 -22.22
C ARG A 211 -13.70 -26.31 -21.46
N ASP A 212 -13.76 -26.43 -20.15
CA ASP A 212 -14.55 -25.57 -19.28
C ASP A 212 -13.80 -24.26 -18.90
N LEU A 213 -12.58 -24.11 -19.40
CA LEU A 213 -11.73 -22.95 -19.16
C LEU A 213 -11.73 -21.98 -20.36
N PRO A 214 -11.58 -20.67 -20.13
CA PRO A 214 -11.36 -20.00 -18.84
C PRO A 214 -12.65 -19.80 -18.06
N GLN A 215 -12.60 -19.98 -16.72
CA GLN A 215 -13.63 -19.51 -15.83
C GLN A 215 -13.46 -18.00 -15.59
N ARG A 216 -14.54 -17.23 -15.69
CA ARG A 216 -14.55 -15.79 -15.49
C ARG A 216 -15.52 -15.42 -14.39
N TRP A 217 -14.98 -15.25 -13.20
CA TRP A 217 -15.77 -14.88 -12.02
C TRP A 217 -15.36 -13.50 -11.51
N GLY A 218 -16.36 -12.71 -11.10
CA GLY A 218 -16.18 -11.43 -10.44
C GLY A 218 -16.83 -11.44 -9.07
N GLU A 219 -16.22 -10.78 -8.10
CA GLU A 219 -16.76 -10.62 -6.76
C GLU A 219 -16.55 -9.19 -6.27
N LEU A 220 -17.61 -8.56 -5.77
CA LEU A 220 -17.51 -7.37 -4.94
C LEU A 220 -17.15 -7.82 -3.52
N GLY A 221 -15.96 -8.38 -3.38
CA GLY A 221 -15.53 -9.11 -2.21
C GLY A 221 -15.03 -8.21 -1.10
N THR A 222 -15.78 -8.11 -0.01
CA THR A 222 -15.32 -7.48 1.21
C THR A 222 -14.18 -8.30 1.82
N VAL A 223 -13.09 -7.63 2.19
CA VAL A 223 -11.95 -8.22 2.91
C VAL A 223 -11.71 -7.44 4.20
N TYR A 224 -11.09 -8.08 5.18
CA TYR A 224 -10.83 -7.51 6.50
C TYR A 224 -9.34 -7.63 6.80
N ARG A 225 -8.68 -6.50 7.01
CA ARG A 225 -7.26 -6.46 7.34
C ARG A 225 -7.03 -5.56 8.53
N TYR A 226 -6.14 -6.00 9.41
CA TYR A 226 -5.61 -5.14 10.45
C TYR A 226 -4.55 -4.23 9.81
N GLU A 227 -4.92 -2.99 9.58
CA GLU A 227 -4.04 -2.00 8.96
C GLU A 227 -3.49 -1.04 10.00
N ARG A 228 -2.18 -0.83 9.98
CA ARG A 228 -1.54 0.14 10.89
C ARG A 228 -1.97 1.56 10.54
N SER A 229 -2.05 2.43 11.54
CA SER A 229 -2.42 3.82 11.34
C SER A 229 -1.54 4.50 10.27
N GLY A 230 -2.16 5.21 9.33
CA GLY A 230 -1.46 5.95 8.28
C GLY A 230 -1.06 5.14 7.05
N VAL A 231 -1.38 3.86 6.98
CA VAL A 231 -1.06 3.00 5.83
C VAL A 231 -2.10 3.14 4.71
N LEU A 232 -3.37 3.33 5.08
CA LEU A 232 -4.45 3.45 4.11
C LEU A 232 -4.47 4.82 3.43
N HIS A 233 -4.52 4.82 2.11
CA HIS A 233 -4.63 6.01 1.26
C HIS A 233 -5.83 5.83 0.33
N GLY A 234 -6.97 6.37 0.73
CA GLY A 234 -8.21 6.25 0.00
C GLY A 234 -9.33 5.65 0.85
N LEU A 235 -10.48 5.39 0.22
CA LEU A 235 -11.60 4.67 0.83
C LEU A 235 -11.51 3.18 0.52
#